data_99163e7732c3da65b7b068318e58dde2
#
_entry.id   99163e7732c3da65b7b068318e58dde2
#
_cell.length_a   1.000
_cell.length_b   1.000
_cell.length_c   1.000
_cell.angle_alpha   90.00
_cell.angle_beta   90.00
_cell.angle_gamma   90.00
#
_symmetry.space_group_name_H-M   'P 1'
#
loop_
_entity.id
_entity.type
_entity.pdbx_description
1 polymer ?
#
loop_
_entity_poly.entity_id
_entity_poly.type
_entity_poly.pdbx_seq_one_letter_code
_entity_poly.pdbx_strand_id
1 'polypeptide(L)'
;MSETKSVKSRKVPKKDAENTSAAIVSEKPVVRNTQCWSPEPSTAIKLLWSARFCAALLSNITDCDETFNYWEPLHYVLFGKGFQTWEYSPTYAIRSYAYILLHSLPGHLHSLLLQANRVLVFYFIRCVLGMICALCEVYFYRGVCKAFGANIGRFALLFLLLSTGMFISSTAFIPSSFSMYMTMISIGGWFLGNIPVAILATALSTFVSWPFACIIGIPIAVDLLLRKKQVFDFIKWSVIAVCFILVPQVLIDSYYYGKLVIAPLNIVLYNVFSEHGPNIYGIESWTFYFINGFLNFNIVLPLALVALPLTILVQSFLNSKMDMTRQLLPPWLSLLSMYIWILVFFTRPHKEERFLFPVYPLFCLNAGCSVAAIQKIYHWIFSRYKPQHYTISSNWIAISIAVIFSLTSLSRSAALFYGYHAPLDIYPSLHRTADNPKVHTLHANKQVNVCIGKEWYRFPSNFFMPENWELQFIESDFKGQLPKPYSRQEDATQIIPTHMNDMNLEEPTRYIELSKCHYLIDLDVPISTPHEPKFSKFPDQWEVIERQPFLDKERSDKVFRAFFIPYVSHNYVSYVNYTIYKTTRRNKRKTF
;
A
#
# COMPACT_ATOMS: atom_id res chain seq x y z
N MET A 1 18.84 67.22 35.42
CA MET A 1 18.07 66.95 36.65
C MET A 1 18.22 65.46 36.85
N SER A 2 19.27 64.97 37.51
CA SER A 2 19.46 64.69 38.94
C SER A 2 18.29 63.84 39.44
N GLU A 3 18.48 62.66 39.96
CA GLU A 3 19.24 62.39 41.21
C GLU A 3 19.53 60.89 41.35
N THR A 4 20.74 60.65 41.77
CA THR A 4 21.33 59.52 42.47
C THR A 4 20.74 59.27 43.83
N LYS A 5 20.74 58.03 44.32
CA LYS A 5 20.96 57.59 45.70
C LYS A 5 20.75 56.06 45.78
N SER A 6 21.44 55.23 46.51
CA SER A 6 22.57 55.28 47.41
C SER A 6 22.72 53.88 48.01
N VAL A 7 23.96 53.42 48.04
CA VAL A 7 24.47 52.19 48.66
C VAL A 7 24.18 52.17 50.16
N LYS A 8 23.82 50.99 50.69
CA LYS A 8 24.09 50.68 52.15
C LYS A 8 24.56 49.20 52.26
N SER A 9 25.85 49.13 52.56
CA SER A 9 26.51 47.97 53.13
C SER A 9 26.12 47.77 54.61
N ARG A 10 25.97 46.51 55.04
CA ARG A 10 26.05 46.16 56.44
C ARG A 10 26.69 44.80 56.70
N LYS A 11 27.90 44.88 57.21
CA LYS A 11 28.71 44.13 58.19
C LYS A 11 28.28 42.71 58.58
N VAL A 12 29.29 41.86 58.43
CA VAL A 12 29.53 40.56 59.10
C VAL A 12 29.73 40.72 60.61
N PRO A 13 29.37 39.71 61.41
CA PRO A 13 30.21 39.30 62.54
C PRO A 13 30.70 37.82 62.35
N LYS A 14 31.95 37.62 62.75
CA LYS A 14 32.69 36.36 62.93
C LYS A 14 32.38 35.73 64.30
N LYS A 15 32.66 34.41 64.32
CA LYS A 15 32.91 33.47 65.43
C LYS A 15 31.69 32.57 65.73
N ASP A 16 31.77 31.22 65.85
CA ASP A 16 32.87 30.42 66.40
C ASP A 16 32.92 29.03 65.80
N ALA A 17 34.08 28.45 65.77
CA ALA A 17 34.35 27.08 65.44
C ALA A 17 33.89 26.11 66.52
N GLU A 18 33.33 24.98 66.22
CA GLU A 18 33.66 23.69 66.80
C GLU A 18 32.95 22.50 66.17
N ASN A 19 33.76 21.52 65.89
CA ASN A 19 33.55 20.04 65.79
C ASN A 19 32.67 19.41 64.73
N THR A 20 33.32 18.97 63.65
CA THR A 20 33.57 17.57 63.28
C THR A 20 32.38 16.58 63.38
N SER A 21 31.77 16.28 62.26
CA SER A 21 31.46 14.90 61.89
C SER A 21 31.31 14.85 60.36
N ALA A 22 32.25 14.23 59.70
CA ALA A 22 32.20 13.93 58.26
C ALA A 22 31.04 12.94 57.99
N ALA A 23 29.86 13.47 57.65
CA ALA A 23 28.85 12.68 56.99
C ALA A 23 29.26 12.55 55.51
N ILE A 24 29.79 11.39 55.15
CA ILE A 24 29.95 10.96 53.77
C ILE A 24 28.53 10.97 53.17
N VAL A 25 28.16 12.06 52.49
CA VAL A 25 27.02 12.04 51.59
C VAL A 25 27.36 11.12 50.43
N SER A 26 26.88 9.89 50.55
CA SER A 26 26.84 8.96 49.44
C SER A 26 26.00 9.62 48.35
N GLU A 27 26.64 10.26 47.36
CA GLU A 27 26.01 10.62 46.13
C GLU A 27 25.48 9.32 45.52
N LYS A 28 24.16 9.12 45.61
CA LYS A 28 23.49 8.11 44.78
C LYS A 28 23.88 8.40 43.32
N PRO A 29 24.40 7.42 42.60
CA PRO A 29 24.74 7.63 41.21
C PRO A 29 23.47 8.13 40.50
N VAL A 30 23.53 9.36 39.99
CA VAL A 30 22.54 9.88 39.05
C VAL A 30 22.55 8.93 37.88
N VAL A 31 21.61 7.98 37.88
CA VAL A 31 21.32 7.15 36.71
C VAL A 31 20.90 8.12 35.63
N ARG A 32 21.86 8.58 34.83
CA ARG A 32 21.56 9.27 33.58
C ARG A 32 20.65 8.30 32.80
N ASN A 33 19.38 8.64 32.78
CA ASN A 33 18.42 8.03 31.85
C ASN A 33 18.96 8.30 30.45
N THR A 34 19.82 7.41 29.96
CA THR A 34 20.25 7.43 28.56
C THR A 34 19.04 7.02 27.73
N GLN A 35 18.17 7.99 27.49
CA GLN A 35 17.11 7.80 26.50
C GLN A 35 17.78 7.38 25.20
N CYS A 36 17.49 6.16 24.73
CA CYS A 36 17.95 5.73 23.42
C CYS A 36 17.48 6.77 22.40
N TRP A 37 18.41 7.29 21.61
CA TRP A 37 18.10 8.21 20.52
C TRP A 37 17.11 7.57 19.53
N SER A 38 16.19 8.36 19.01
CA SER A 38 15.32 8.01 17.88
C SER A 38 15.16 9.23 16.98
N PRO A 39 14.98 9.05 15.66
CA PRO A 39 14.71 10.16 14.76
C PRO A 39 13.52 11.00 15.24
N GLU A 40 13.64 12.31 15.16
CA GLU A 40 12.51 13.18 15.41
C GLU A 40 11.43 13.01 14.33
N PRO A 41 10.15 13.26 14.65
CA PRO A 41 9.06 13.18 13.67
C PRO A 41 9.31 14.01 12.40
N SER A 42 9.97 15.17 12.53
CA SER A 42 10.38 16.05 11.43
C SER A 42 11.40 15.39 10.48
N THR A 43 12.29 14.56 11.01
CA THR A 43 13.24 13.77 10.21
C THR A 43 12.56 12.55 9.62
N ALA A 44 11.73 11.85 10.41
CA ALA A 44 11.00 10.68 9.95
C ALA A 44 10.09 11.00 8.76
N ILE A 45 9.35 12.14 8.79
CA ILE A 45 8.48 12.51 7.66
C ILE A 45 9.28 12.78 6.39
N LYS A 46 10.43 13.44 6.47
CA LYS A 46 11.27 13.72 5.29
C LYS A 46 11.76 12.42 4.65
N LEU A 47 12.24 11.48 5.46
CA LEU A 47 12.71 10.16 4.98
C LEU A 47 11.57 9.35 4.35
N LEU A 48 10.45 9.23 5.06
CA LEU A 48 9.29 8.46 4.58
C LEU A 48 8.68 9.08 3.34
N TRP A 49 8.50 10.41 3.31
CA TRP A 49 7.96 11.07 2.12
C TRP A 49 8.85 10.91 0.91
N SER A 50 10.18 11.04 1.05
CA SER A 50 11.11 10.78 -0.05
C SER A 50 10.97 9.37 -0.60
N ALA A 51 10.87 8.35 0.29
CA ALA A 51 10.67 6.97 -0.13
C ALA A 51 9.29 6.74 -0.81
N ARG A 52 8.21 7.36 -0.30
CA ARG A 52 6.87 7.26 -0.87
C ARG A 52 6.74 8.02 -2.19
N PHE A 53 7.46 9.13 -2.35
CA PHE A 53 7.57 9.84 -3.61
C PHE A 53 8.27 8.97 -4.68
N CYS A 54 9.38 8.31 -4.33
CA CYS A 54 10.00 7.32 -5.22
C CYS A 54 9.02 6.17 -5.56
N ALA A 55 8.28 5.66 -4.56
CA ALA A 55 7.28 4.63 -4.81
C ALA A 55 6.17 5.11 -5.76
N ALA A 56 5.70 6.36 -5.64
CA ALA A 56 4.67 6.92 -6.52
C ALA A 56 5.10 6.96 -7.99
N LEU A 57 6.38 7.15 -8.25
CA LEU A 57 6.91 7.24 -9.61
C LEU A 57 7.38 5.89 -10.17
N LEU A 58 7.88 4.99 -9.32
CA LEU A 58 8.61 3.81 -9.75
C LEU A 58 7.90 2.48 -9.44
N SER A 59 6.86 2.45 -8.58
CA SER A 59 6.14 1.21 -8.33
C SER A 59 5.12 0.92 -9.42
N ASN A 60 4.97 -0.36 -9.73
CA ASN A 60 4.05 -0.86 -10.76
C ASN A 60 2.62 -0.90 -10.24
N ILE A 61 1.65 -0.93 -11.16
CA ILE A 61 0.31 -1.46 -10.88
C ILE A 61 0.44 -2.98 -11.00
N THR A 62 0.26 -3.67 -9.88
CA THR A 62 0.47 -5.14 -9.82
C THR A 62 -0.83 -5.93 -9.91
N ASP A 63 -1.96 -5.23 -9.84
CA ASP A 63 -3.28 -5.83 -9.73
C ASP A 63 -4.24 -5.17 -10.73
N CYS A 64 -4.90 -5.96 -11.57
CA CYS A 64 -5.88 -5.46 -12.55
C CYS A 64 -7.11 -4.82 -11.89
N ASP A 65 -7.44 -5.21 -10.66
CA ASP A 65 -8.51 -4.57 -9.89
C ASP A 65 -8.15 -3.12 -9.53
N GLU A 66 -6.88 -2.80 -9.31
CA GLU A 66 -6.46 -1.43 -9.11
C GLU A 66 -6.84 -0.56 -10.32
N THR A 67 -6.62 -1.09 -11.52
CA THR A 67 -7.01 -0.42 -12.75
C THR A 67 -8.52 -0.34 -12.91
N PHE A 68 -9.20 -1.49 -13.01
CA PHE A 68 -10.59 -1.53 -13.47
C PHE A 68 -11.63 -1.25 -12.40
N ASN A 69 -11.27 -1.44 -11.11
CA ASN A 69 -12.17 -1.14 -10.00
C ASN A 69 -11.89 0.21 -9.33
N TYR A 70 -10.78 0.91 -9.67
CA TYR A 70 -10.47 2.19 -9.02
C TYR A 70 -9.99 3.25 -9.99
N TRP A 71 -8.92 3.04 -10.77
CA TRP A 71 -8.44 4.06 -11.72
C TRP A 71 -9.46 4.36 -12.83
N GLU A 72 -10.14 3.35 -13.36
CA GLU A 72 -11.13 3.53 -14.41
C GLU A 72 -12.41 4.23 -13.94
N PRO A 73 -13.03 3.83 -12.80
CA PRO A 73 -14.12 4.60 -12.23
C PRO A 73 -13.73 6.03 -11.83
N LEU A 74 -12.50 6.23 -11.33
CA LEU A 74 -11.99 7.57 -11.05
C LEU A 74 -11.84 8.41 -12.32
N HIS A 75 -11.29 7.84 -13.39
CA HIS A 75 -11.17 8.51 -14.68
C HIS A 75 -12.56 8.86 -15.24
N TYR A 76 -13.55 7.98 -15.04
CA TYR A 76 -14.93 8.27 -15.41
C TYR A 76 -15.49 9.49 -14.62
N VAL A 77 -15.30 9.53 -13.32
CA VAL A 77 -15.78 10.66 -12.48
C VAL A 77 -15.09 11.98 -12.86
N LEU A 78 -13.81 11.95 -13.23
CA LEU A 78 -13.04 13.15 -13.58
C LEU A 78 -13.25 13.62 -15.03
N PHE A 79 -13.41 12.69 -15.97
CA PHE A 79 -13.36 12.98 -17.42
C PHE A 79 -14.51 12.37 -18.24
N GLY A 80 -15.50 11.74 -17.60
CA GLY A 80 -16.68 11.15 -18.25
C GLY A 80 -16.40 9.89 -19.09
N LYS A 81 -15.19 9.30 -18.99
CA LYS A 81 -14.77 8.13 -19.74
C LYS A 81 -14.06 7.13 -18.83
N GLY A 82 -14.34 5.85 -18.97
CA GLY A 82 -13.71 4.80 -18.18
C GLY A 82 -14.41 3.46 -18.37
N PHE A 83 -13.85 2.43 -17.72
CA PHE A 83 -14.42 1.09 -17.68
C PHE A 83 -15.08 0.82 -16.34
N GLN A 84 -16.10 -0.03 -16.34
CA GLN A 84 -16.74 -0.58 -15.15
C GLN A 84 -16.69 -2.10 -15.18
N THR A 85 -16.57 -2.68 -14.01
CA THR A 85 -16.71 -4.12 -13.79
C THR A 85 -18.12 -4.44 -13.30
N TRP A 86 -18.45 -5.74 -13.22
CA TRP A 86 -19.74 -6.19 -12.65
C TRP A 86 -19.95 -5.69 -11.21
N GLU A 87 -18.89 -5.44 -10.47
CA GLU A 87 -18.93 -4.97 -9.07
C GLU A 87 -19.54 -3.57 -8.94
N TYR A 88 -19.47 -2.75 -9.99
CA TYR A 88 -20.12 -1.43 -10.10
C TYR A 88 -21.50 -1.49 -10.77
N SER A 89 -21.96 -2.65 -11.22
CA SER A 89 -23.32 -2.76 -11.70
C SER A 89 -24.30 -2.48 -10.56
N PRO A 90 -25.37 -1.68 -10.79
CA PRO A 90 -26.43 -1.47 -9.81
C PRO A 90 -27.03 -2.78 -9.28
N THR A 91 -26.95 -3.88 -10.03
CA THR A 91 -27.43 -5.20 -9.60
C THR A 91 -26.70 -5.67 -8.35
N TYR A 92 -25.37 -5.54 -8.33
CA TYR A 92 -24.51 -6.04 -7.25
C TYR A 92 -24.13 -4.94 -6.26
N ALA A 93 -23.72 -3.77 -6.74
CA ALA A 93 -23.36 -2.57 -5.98
C ALA A 93 -22.46 -2.86 -4.77
N ILE A 94 -21.38 -3.61 -4.99
CA ILE A 94 -20.45 -4.02 -3.93
C ILE A 94 -19.28 -3.05 -3.74
N ARG A 95 -19.10 -2.09 -4.67
CA ARG A 95 -18.07 -1.05 -4.60
C ARG A 95 -18.70 0.30 -4.27
N SER A 96 -17.96 1.13 -3.54
CA SER A 96 -18.44 2.44 -3.09
C SER A 96 -17.95 3.56 -4.00
N TYR A 97 -18.87 4.37 -4.53
CA TYR A 97 -18.55 5.64 -5.20
C TYR A 97 -18.04 6.71 -4.23
N ALA A 98 -18.43 6.64 -2.94
CA ALA A 98 -17.86 7.54 -1.93
C ALA A 98 -16.35 7.39 -1.80
N TYR A 99 -15.82 6.15 -1.93
CA TYR A 99 -14.39 5.89 -1.99
C TYR A 99 -13.73 6.58 -3.20
N ILE A 100 -14.34 6.46 -4.38
CA ILE A 100 -13.84 7.09 -5.61
C ILE A 100 -13.87 8.62 -5.49
N LEU A 101 -14.96 9.20 -4.99
CA LEU A 101 -15.11 10.65 -4.81
C LEU A 101 -14.08 11.22 -3.83
N LEU A 102 -13.81 10.53 -2.73
CA LEU A 102 -12.76 10.93 -1.78
C LEU A 102 -11.41 11.10 -2.49
N HIS A 103 -11.07 10.18 -3.39
CA HIS A 103 -9.82 10.19 -4.13
C HIS A 103 -9.87 11.04 -5.41
N SER A 104 -11.04 11.50 -5.85
CA SER A 104 -11.16 12.44 -6.97
C SER A 104 -10.78 13.87 -6.58
N LEU A 105 -10.83 14.22 -5.28
CA LEU A 105 -10.51 15.55 -4.80
C LEU A 105 -9.13 16.06 -5.25
N PRO A 106 -8.02 15.32 -5.07
CA PRO A 106 -6.72 15.76 -5.61
C PRO A 106 -6.71 15.85 -7.14
N GLY A 107 -7.43 14.98 -7.85
CA GLY A 107 -7.54 15.04 -9.30
C GLY A 107 -8.26 16.32 -9.78
N HIS A 108 -9.37 16.68 -9.17
CA HIS A 108 -10.07 17.94 -9.43
C HIS A 108 -9.20 19.15 -9.08
N LEU A 109 -8.51 19.12 -7.95
CA LEU A 109 -7.61 20.20 -7.54
C LEU A 109 -6.48 20.39 -8.56
N HIS A 110 -5.86 19.30 -9.04
CA HIS A 110 -4.84 19.36 -10.09
C HIS A 110 -5.40 19.97 -11.38
N SER A 111 -6.57 19.51 -11.83
CA SER A 111 -7.19 19.99 -13.07
C SER A 111 -7.61 21.48 -12.99
N LEU A 112 -7.92 21.96 -11.79
CA LEU A 112 -8.30 23.37 -11.54
C LEU A 112 -7.08 24.30 -11.52
N LEU A 113 -5.95 23.85 -10.95
CA LEU A 113 -4.78 24.68 -10.72
C LEU A 113 -3.72 24.56 -11.82
N LEU A 114 -3.64 23.42 -12.48
CA LEU A 114 -2.64 23.08 -13.49
C LEU A 114 -3.33 22.66 -14.79
N GLN A 115 -2.56 22.58 -15.87
CA GLN A 115 -3.11 22.07 -17.13
C GLN A 115 -3.58 20.60 -16.97
N ALA A 116 -4.70 20.28 -17.62
CA ALA A 116 -5.34 18.96 -17.54
C ALA A 116 -4.60 17.87 -18.35
N ASN A 117 -3.31 17.69 -18.12
CA ASN A 117 -2.60 16.51 -18.63
C ASN A 117 -2.96 15.31 -17.76
N ARG A 118 -3.70 14.35 -18.33
CA ARG A 118 -4.24 13.19 -17.63
C ARG A 118 -3.15 12.33 -16.98
N VAL A 119 -2.01 12.14 -17.66
CA VAL A 119 -0.87 11.36 -17.11
C VAL A 119 -0.31 12.05 -15.87
N LEU A 120 -0.21 13.39 -15.87
CA LEU A 120 0.24 14.13 -14.69
C LEU A 120 -0.77 14.04 -13.54
N VAL A 121 -2.07 14.05 -13.83
CA VAL A 121 -3.13 13.82 -12.81
C VAL A 121 -2.96 12.46 -12.14
N PHE A 122 -2.69 11.41 -12.92
CA PHE A 122 -2.45 10.06 -12.38
C PHE A 122 -1.27 10.06 -11.40
N TYR A 123 -0.10 10.55 -11.81
CA TYR A 123 1.07 10.60 -10.93
C TYR A 123 0.89 11.55 -9.75
N PHE A 124 0.18 12.66 -9.93
CA PHE A 124 -0.14 13.58 -8.83
C PHE A 124 -0.97 12.89 -7.75
N ILE A 125 -2.02 12.14 -8.13
CA ILE A 125 -2.83 11.38 -7.18
C ILE A 125 -1.95 10.35 -6.44
N ARG A 126 -1.08 9.62 -7.14
CA ARG A 126 -0.14 8.68 -6.50
C ARG A 126 0.80 9.37 -5.52
N CYS A 127 1.29 10.56 -5.84
CA CYS A 127 2.12 11.35 -4.94
C CYS A 127 1.35 11.81 -3.70
N VAL A 128 0.08 12.19 -3.85
CA VAL A 128 -0.80 12.53 -2.71
C VAL A 128 -1.06 11.31 -1.83
N LEU A 129 -1.34 10.13 -2.41
CA LEU A 129 -1.47 8.88 -1.66
C LEU A 129 -0.18 8.55 -0.88
N GLY A 130 0.98 8.67 -1.52
CA GLY A 130 2.27 8.50 -0.88
C GLY A 130 2.52 9.48 0.27
N MET A 131 2.12 10.74 0.12
CA MET A 131 2.22 11.73 1.19
C MET A 131 1.29 11.39 2.36
N ILE A 132 0.04 11.01 2.10
CA ILE A 132 -0.91 10.57 3.12
C ILE A 132 -0.35 9.35 3.86
N CYS A 133 0.18 8.37 3.12
CA CYS A 133 0.84 7.20 3.71
C CYS A 133 1.97 7.61 4.66
N ALA A 134 2.89 8.49 4.23
CA ALA A 134 4.01 8.96 5.05
C ALA A 134 3.56 9.67 6.33
N LEU A 135 2.49 10.46 6.27
CA LEU A 135 1.89 11.09 7.46
C LEU A 135 1.33 10.04 8.44
N CYS A 136 0.64 9.03 7.92
CA CYS A 136 0.12 7.91 8.72
C CYS A 136 1.25 7.10 9.36
N GLU A 137 2.33 6.85 8.63
CA GLU A 137 3.54 6.16 9.13
C GLU A 137 4.21 6.93 10.26
N VAL A 138 4.34 8.25 10.15
CA VAL A 138 4.91 9.09 11.22
C VAL A 138 4.03 9.08 12.46
N TYR A 139 2.71 9.15 12.27
CA TYR A 139 1.77 9.06 13.39
C TYR A 139 1.89 7.72 14.11
N PHE A 140 1.94 6.63 13.37
CA PHE A 140 2.16 5.27 13.88
C PHE A 140 3.51 5.15 14.60
N TYR A 141 4.60 5.62 13.98
CA TYR A 141 5.94 5.65 14.56
C TYR A 141 5.97 6.34 15.92
N ARG A 142 5.31 7.51 16.05
CA ARG A 142 5.17 8.21 17.33
C ARG A 142 4.46 7.37 18.38
N GLY A 143 3.39 6.68 17.98
CA GLY A 143 2.67 5.74 18.83
C GLY A 143 3.56 4.59 19.30
N VAL A 144 4.31 3.99 18.38
CA VAL A 144 5.26 2.90 18.68
C VAL A 144 6.35 3.37 19.64
N CYS A 145 6.97 4.52 19.40
CA CYS A 145 7.98 5.09 20.32
C CYS A 145 7.42 5.30 21.72
N LYS A 146 6.18 5.78 21.84
CA LYS A 146 5.53 6.00 23.15
C LYS A 146 5.20 4.69 23.87
N ALA A 147 4.68 3.69 23.15
CA ALA A 147 4.22 2.44 23.75
C ALA A 147 5.35 1.43 24.02
N PHE A 148 6.36 1.38 23.15
CA PHE A 148 7.41 0.35 23.17
C PHE A 148 8.83 0.91 23.35
N GLY A 149 9.00 2.22 23.27
CA GLY A 149 10.30 2.90 23.40
C GLY A 149 11.03 3.11 22.08
N ALA A 150 12.06 3.97 22.14
CA ALA A 150 12.81 4.45 20.99
C ALA A 150 13.53 3.34 20.18
N ASN A 151 14.01 2.29 20.86
CA ASN A 151 14.72 1.21 20.18
C ASN A 151 13.81 0.46 19.19
N ILE A 152 12.59 0.08 19.63
CA ILE A 152 11.60 -0.59 18.79
C ILE A 152 11.09 0.38 17.71
N GLY A 153 10.89 1.67 18.08
CA GLY A 153 10.51 2.71 17.11
C GLY A 153 11.50 2.84 15.96
N ARG A 154 12.82 2.81 16.22
CA ARG A 154 13.85 2.87 15.17
C ARG A 154 13.76 1.71 14.19
N PHE A 155 13.57 0.48 14.69
CA PHE A 155 13.41 -0.68 13.82
C PHE A 155 12.12 -0.63 13.01
N ALA A 156 11.00 -0.28 13.66
CA ALA A 156 9.73 -0.11 12.96
C ALA A 156 9.84 0.93 11.83
N LEU A 157 10.48 2.08 12.10
CA LEU A 157 10.72 3.12 11.10
C LEU A 157 11.60 2.63 9.95
N LEU A 158 12.70 1.93 10.23
CA LEU A 158 13.59 1.37 9.22
C LEU A 158 12.86 0.37 8.32
N PHE A 159 12.08 -0.52 8.95
CA PHE A 159 11.34 -1.55 8.23
C PHE A 159 10.21 -0.94 7.38
N LEU A 160 9.49 0.05 7.88
CA LEU A 160 8.53 0.82 7.10
C LEU A 160 9.21 1.51 5.91
N LEU A 161 10.33 2.20 6.14
CA LEU A 161 11.02 2.99 5.13
C LEU A 161 11.46 2.17 3.92
N LEU A 162 12.06 0.99 4.14
CA LEU A 162 12.79 0.25 3.12
C LEU A 162 12.10 -1.02 2.64
N SER A 163 11.02 -1.52 3.30
CA SER A 163 10.37 -2.75 2.84
C SER A 163 9.79 -2.61 1.44
N THR A 164 9.98 -3.64 0.63
CA THR A 164 9.35 -3.74 -0.69
C THR A 164 7.83 -3.78 -0.58
N GLY A 165 7.28 -4.40 0.47
CA GLY A 165 5.85 -4.38 0.73
C GLY A 165 5.29 -2.97 0.82
N MET A 166 5.96 -2.06 1.53
CA MET A 166 5.56 -0.66 1.59
C MET A 166 5.86 0.11 0.30
N PHE A 167 6.87 -0.28 -0.49
CA PHE A 167 7.14 0.30 -1.80
C PHE A 167 5.97 0.06 -2.76
N ILE A 168 5.38 -1.12 -2.80
CA ILE A 168 4.25 -1.43 -3.69
C ILE A 168 2.91 -0.95 -3.15
N SER A 169 2.66 -1.06 -1.84
CA SER A 169 1.35 -0.79 -1.24
C SER A 169 1.08 0.68 -0.93
N SER A 170 2.14 1.47 -0.69
CA SER A 170 1.99 2.85 -0.19
C SER A 170 1.37 3.84 -1.17
N THR A 171 1.31 3.52 -2.45
CA THR A 171 0.78 4.38 -3.51
C THR A 171 -0.21 3.66 -4.41
N ALA A 172 -0.54 2.41 -4.10
CA ALA A 172 -1.56 1.65 -4.81
C ALA A 172 -2.96 2.19 -4.47
N PHE A 173 -3.73 2.49 -5.50
CA PHE A 173 -5.08 3.05 -5.36
C PHE A 173 -6.12 1.93 -5.19
N ILE A 174 -6.06 1.26 -4.05
CA ILE A 174 -6.98 0.16 -3.68
C ILE A 174 -7.39 0.25 -2.21
N PRO A 175 -8.56 -0.30 -1.82
CA PRO A 175 -9.05 -0.26 -0.45
C PRO A 175 -8.10 -0.85 0.58
N SER A 176 -7.36 -1.91 0.25
CA SER A 176 -6.41 -2.52 1.18
C SER A 176 -5.25 -1.57 1.54
N SER A 177 -4.80 -0.71 0.62
CA SER A 177 -3.83 0.36 0.91
C SER A 177 -4.42 1.44 1.81
N PHE A 178 -5.65 1.87 1.53
CA PHE A 178 -6.35 2.81 2.41
C PHE A 178 -6.57 2.21 3.81
N SER A 179 -6.96 0.94 3.90
CA SER A 179 -7.05 0.22 5.18
C SER A 179 -5.71 0.15 5.90
N MET A 180 -4.59 0.01 5.18
CA MET A 180 -3.24 0.09 5.74
C MET A 180 -2.97 1.46 6.39
N TYR A 181 -3.35 2.56 5.71
CA TYR A 181 -3.21 3.91 6.27
C TYR A 181 -4.04 4.05 7.54
N MET A 182 -5.29 3.59 7.51
CA MET A 182 -6.19 3.66 8.66
C MET A 182 -5.74 2.75 9.80
N THR A 183 -5.14 1.59 9.51
CA THR A 183 -4.52 0.73 10.53
C THR A 183 -3.41 1.47 11.27
N MET A 184 -2.54 2.18 10.55
CA MET A 184 -1.48 2.98 11.16
C MET A 184 -2.05 4.09 12.06
N ILE A 185 -3.09 4.79 11.61
CA ILE A 185 -3.76 5.83 12.41
C ILE A 185 -4.48 5.24 13.61
N SER A 186 -5.22 4.15 13.43
CA SER A 186 -5.98 3.50 14.49
C SER A 186 -5.07 2.94 15.59
N ILE A 187 -4.09 2.13 15.23
CA ILE A 187 -3.14 1.53 16.18
C ILE A 187 -2.24 2.61 16.79
N GLY A 188 -1.78 3.57 16.00
CA GLY A 188 -1.02 4.73 16.49
C GLY A 188 -1.82 5.56 17.48
N GLY A 189 -3.09 5.83 17.21
CA GLY A 189 -4.01 6.53 18.11
C GLY A 189 -4.22 5.78 19.43
N TRP A 190 -4.41 4.47 19.35
CA TRP A 190 -4.52 3.61 20.53
C TRP A 190 -3.25 3.64 21.40
N PHE A 191 -2.06 3.55 20.80
CA PHE A 191 -0.78 3.64 21.50
C PHE A 191 -0.52 5.03 22.10
N LEU A 192 -1.00 6.09 21.44
CA LEU A 192 -0.96 7.45 21.95
C LEU A 192 -2.01 7.75 23.03
N GLY A 193 -2.97 6.84 23.22
CA GLY A 193 -4.09 7.02 24.15
C GLY A 193 -5.22 7.89 23.59
N ASN A 194 -5.25 8.13 22.28
CA ASN A 194 -6.28 8.90 21.59
C ASN A 194 -7.40 7.96 21.10
N ILE A 195 -8.36 7.68 21.99
CA ILE A 195 -9.48 6.76 21.74
C ILE A 195 -10.33 7.19 20.54
N PRO A 196 -10.74 8.47 20.41
CA PRO A 196 -11.52 8.91 19.25
C PRO A 196 -10.85 8.56 17.92
N VAL A 197 -9.57 8.87 17.79
CA VAL A 197 -8.80 8.58 16.56
C VAL A 197 -8.72 7.10 16.31
N ALA A 198 -8.50 6.28 17.33
CA ALA A 198 -8.43 4.83 17.18
C ALA A 198 -9.75 4.24 16.64
N ILE A 199 -10.90 4.66 17.19
CA ILE A 199 -12.22 4.16 16.75
C ILE A 199 -12.60 4.71 15.38
N LEU A 200 -12.47 6.03 15.17
CA LEU A 200 -12.87 6.66 13.91
C LEU A 200 -12.04 6.17 12.72
N ALA A 201 -10.73 5.96 12.88
CA ALA A 201 -9.89 5.41 11.83
C ALA A 201 -10.24 3.95 11.51
N THR A 202 -10.54 3.13 12.53
CA THR A 202 -11.04 1.76 12.30
C THR A 202 -12.38 1.78 11.56
N ALA A 203 -13.29 2.66 11.94
CA ALA A 203 -14.59 2.81 11.28
C ALA A 203 -14.46 3.31 9.84
N LEU A 204 -13.57 4.28 9.59
CA LEU A 204 -13.31 4.80 8.24
C LEU A 204 -12.76 3.70 7.32
N SER A 205 -11.82 2.89 7.84
CA SER A 205 -11.35 1.70 7.14
C SER A 205 -12.48 0.72 6.83
N THR A 206 -13.34 0.44 7.81
CA THR A 206 -14.41 -0.54 7.70
C THR A 206 -15.50 -0.12 6.71
N PHE A 207 -15.95 1.12 6.80
CA PHE A 207 -17.10 1.58 6.02
C PHE A 207 -16.71 2.02 4.62
N VAL A 208 -15.73 2.89 4.49
CA VAL A 208 -15.39 3.52 3.20
C VAL A 208 -14.51 2.64 2.33
N SER A 209 -13.71 1.78 2.95
CA SER A 209 -12.67 1.02 2.26
C SER A 209 -12.99 -0.48 2.22
N TRP A 210 -12.63 -1.22 3.26
CA TRP A 210 -12.72 -2.66 3.27
C TRP A 210 -13.28 -3.18 4.60
N PRO A 211 -14.53 -3.67 4.63
CA PRO A 211 -15.21 -4.04 5.88
C PRO A 211 -14.46 -5.06 6.73
N PHE A 212 -13.76 -5.99 6.12
CA PHE A 212 -13.00 -7.01 6.83
C PHE A 212 -11.85 -6.42 7.67
N ALA A 213 -11.40 -5.20 7.39
CA ALA A 213 -10.35 -4.52 8.15
C ALA A 213 -10.77 -4.20 9.61
N CYS A 214 -12.06 -4.26 9.94
CA CYS A 214 -12.56 -4.12 11.32
C CYS A 214 -11.92 -5.15 12.28
N ILE A 215 -11.51 -6.31 11.76
CA ILE A 215 -10.87 -7.39 12.53
C ILE A 215 -9.59 -6.88 13.22
N ILE A 216 -8.85 -5.98 12.61
CA ILE A 216 -7.64 -5.36 13.18
C ILE A 216 -7.97 -4.56 14.44
N GLY A 217 -9.18 -4.01 14.53
CA GLY A 217 -9.67 -3.24 15.68
C GLY A 217 -10.09 -4.09 16.89
N ILE A 218 -10.20 -5.43 16.78
CA ILE A 218 -10.63 -6.29 17.87
C ILE A 218 -9.80 -6.08 19.16
N PRO A 219 -8.46 -6.06 19.14
CA PRO A 219 -7.68 -5.81 20.36
C PRO A 219 -7.94 -4.43 20.97
N ILE A 220 -8.25 -3.41 20.17
CA ILE A 220 -8.63 -2.08 20.65
C ILE A 220 -9.97 -2.16 21.39
N ALA A 221 -10.96 -2.85 20.80
CA ALA A 221 -12.26 -3.03 21.43
C ALA A 221 -12.13 -3.82 22.76
N VAL A 222 -11.32 -4.89 22.79
CA VAL A 222 -11.02 -5.66 23.99
C VAL A 222 -10.38 -4.78 25.08
N ASP A 223 -9.41 -3.93 24.71
CA ASP A 223 -8.77 -3.00 25.65
C ASP A 223 -9.78 -2.01 26.26
N LEU A 224 -10.62 -1.42 25.42
CA LEU A 224 -11.55 -0.38 25.84
C LEU A 224 -12.73 -0.95 26.63
N LEU A 225 -13.34 -2.03 26.17
CA LEU A 225 -14.54 -2.60 26.76
C LEU A 225 -14.25 -3.43 28.00
N LEU A 226 -13.23 -4.30 27.97
CA LEU A 226 -12.99 -5.27 29.03
C LEU A 226 -11.93 -4.78 30.03
N ARG A 227 -10.80 -4.24 29.56
CA ARG A 227 -9.69 -3.85 30.43
C ARG A 227 -9.87 -2.46 31.03
N LYS A 228 -10.18 -1.45 30.22
CA LYS A 228 -10.36 -0.06 30.67
C LYS A 228 -11.79 0.26 31.10
N LYS A 229 -12.76 -0.58 30.73
CA LYS A 229 -14.20 -0.38 31.01
C LYS A 229 -14.75 0.96 30.50
N GLN A 230 -14.20 1.46 29.38
CA GLN A 230 -14.60 2.72 28.75
C GLN A 230 -15.72 2.47 27.71
N VAL A 231 -16.79 1.77 28.14
CA VAL A 231 -17.91 1.36 27.29
C VAL A 231 -18.63 2.56 26.69
N PHE A 232 -18.87 3.59 27.50
CA PHE A 232 -19.56 4.79 27.04
C PHE A 232 -18.79 5.52 25.93
N ASP A 233 -17.49 5.71 26.10
CA ASP A 233 -16.66 6.36 25.08
C ASP A 233 -16.61 5.52 23.80
N PHE A 234 -16.52 4.18 23.92
CA PHE A 234 -16.53 3.29 22.76
C PHE A 234 -17.86 3.42 22.00
N ILE A 235 -19.02 3.33 22.66
CA ILE A 235 -20.33 3.46 22.04
C ILE A 235 -20.49 4.83 21.42
N LYS A 236 -20.16 5.91 22.16
CA LYS A 236 -20.23 7.29 21.69
C LYS A 236 -19.51 7.50 20.36
N TRP A 237 -18.23 7.10 20.28
CA TRP A 237 -17.44 7.29 19.06
C TRP A 237 -17.84 6.35 17.94
N SER A 238 -18.38 5.16 18.26
CA SER A 238 -18.96 4.26 17.26
C SER A 238 -20.24 4.85 16.63
N VAL A 239 -21.12 5.45 17.45
CA VAL A 239 -22.33 6.15 16.94
C VAL A 239 -21.93 7.36 16.09
N ILE A 240 -20.96 8.16 16.54
CA ILE A 240 -20.43 9.27 15.74
C ILE A 240 -19.90 8.78 14.39
N ALA A 241 -19.17 7.65 14.39
CA ALA A 241 -18.67 7.06 13.15
C ALA A 241 -19.80 6.64 12.19
N VAL A 242 -20.85 6.01 12.69
CA VAL A 242 -22.02 5.67 11.88
C VAL A 242 -22.66 6.93 11.29
N CYS A 243 -22.92 7.96 12.10
CA CYS A 243 -23.57 9.18 11.65
C CYS A 243 -22.74 9.99 10.64
N PHE A 244 -21.41 10.09 10.83
CA PHE A 244 -20.56 10.97 10.04
C PHE A 244 -19.74 10.27 8.95
N ILE A 245 -19.67 8.94 8.95
CA ILE A 245 -18.96 8.17 7.93
C ILE A 245 -19.93 7.31 7.14
N LEU A 246 -20.66 6.39 7.82
CA LEU A 246 -21.53 5.44 7.12
C LEU A 246 -22.73 6.11 6.47
N VAL A 247 -23.43 7.00 7.18
CA VAL A 247 -24.63 7.66 6.62
C VAL A 247 -24.29 8.49 5.37
N PRO A 248 -23.28 9.39 5.37
CA PRO A 248 -22.88 10.11 4.17
C PRO A 248 -22.46 9.18 3.02
N GLN A 249 -21.74 8.10 3.31
CA GLN A 249 -21.37 7.10 2.31
C GLN A 249 -22.61 6.46 1.67
N VAL A 250 -23.58 6.00 2.48
CA VAL A 250 -24.83 5.41 1.99
C VAL A 250 -25.61 6.39 1.11
N LEU A 251 -25.64 7.67 1.48
CA LEU A 251 -26.30 8.70 0.67
C LEU A 251 -25.60 8.90 -0.68
N ILE A 252 -24.27 8.98 -0.68
CA ILE A 252 -23.47 9.13 -1.91
C ILE A 252 -23.65 7.89 -2.80
N ASP A 253 -23.45 6.70 -2.25
CA ASP A 253 -23.56 5.47 -3.02
C ASP A 253 -24.97 5.29 -3.58
N SER A 254 -26.02 5.59 -2.78
CA SER A 254 -27.41 5.51 -3.23
C SER A 254 -27.73 6.50 -4.36
N TYR A 255 -27.15 7.70 -4.33
CA TYR A 255 -27.27 8.67 -5.42
C TYR A 255 -26.67 8.14 -6.72
N TYR A 256 -25.43 7.64 -6.66
CA TYR A 256 -24.76 7.12 -7.85
C TYR A 256 -25.41 5.87 -8.43
N TYR A 257 -25.95 4.98 -7.59
CA TYR A 257 -26.61 3.75 -8.04
C TYR A 257 -28.10 3.90 -8.36
N GLY A 258 -28.71 5.06 -8.08
CA GLY A 258 -30.13 5.30 -8.29
C GLY A 258 -31.07 4.48 -7.41
N LYS A 259 -30.57 3.84 -6.35
CA LYS A 259 -31.33 3.04 -5.38
C LYS A 259 -30.61 3.02 -4.03
N LEU A 260 -31.31 2.64 -2.96
CA LEU A 260 -30.66 2.49 -1.65
C LEU A 260 -29.57 1.41 -1.69
N VAL A 261 -28.33 1.81 -1.41
CA VAL A 261 -27.15 0.94 -1.41
C VAL A 261 -26.33 1.12 -0.13
N ILE A 262 -25.99 0.00 0.50
CA ILE A 262 -25.05 -0.06 1.62
C ILE A 262 -23.85 -0.92 1.15
N ALA A 263 -22.95 -0.34 0.37
CA ALA A 263 -21.85 -1.06 -0.26
C ALA A 263 -21.01 -1.92 0.71
N PRO A 264 -20.64 -1.46 1.93
CA PRO A 264 -19.93 -2.30 2.88
C PRO A 264 -20.71 -3.53 3.36
N LEU A 265 -22.04 -3.47 3.38
CA LEU A 265 -22.87 -4.64 3.67
C LEU A 265 -22.93 -5.58 2.47
N ASN A 266 -23.13 -5.04 1.26
CA ASN A 266 -23.23 -5.81 0.03
C ASN A 266 -21.96 -6.66 -0.21
N ILE A 267 -20.77 -6.06 -0.04
CA ILE A 267 -19.51 -6.82 -0.22
C ILE A 267 -19.33 -7.93 0.83
N VAL A 268 -19.81 -7.73 2.07
CA VAL A 268 -19.78 -8.78 3.09
C VAL A 268 -20.75 -9.89 2.73
N LEU A 269 -21.98 -9.54 2.34
CA LEU A 269 -22.98 -10.52 1.93
C LEU A 269 -22.50 -11.34 0.72
N TYR A 270 -21.91 -10.67 -0.26
CA TYR A 270 -21.36 -11.35 -1.43
C TYR A 270 -20.22 -12.32 -1.08
N ASN A 271 -19.22 -11.88 -0.32
CA ASN A 271 -18.03 -12.71 -0.06
C ASN A 271 -18.26 -13.81 0.97
N VAL A 272 -19.26 -13.67 1.85
CA VAL A 272 -19.50 -14.63 2.96
C VAL A 272 -20.68 -15.55 2.69
N PHE A 273 -21.73 -15.05 2.02
CA PHE A 273 -23.02 -15.73 1.91
C PHE A 273 -23.44 -16.08 0.47
N SER A 274 -22.68 -15.64 -0.57
CA SER A 274 -22.99 -16.05 -1.95
C SER A 274 -22.64 -17.53 -2.17
N GLU A 275 -23.37 -18.19 -3.07
CA GLU A 275 -23.14 -19.60 -3.42
C GLU A 275 -21.77 -19.86 -4.05
N HIS A 276 -21.24 -18.87 -4.77
CA HIS A 276 -19.99 -18.99 -5.52
C HIS A 276 -18.77 -18.44 -4.76
N GLY A 277 -18.93 -17.35 -4.03
CA GLY A 277 -17.84 -16.69 -3.32
C GLY A 277 -16.67 -16.29 -4.22
N PRO A 278 -15.56 -15.81 -3.65
CA PRO A 278 -14.39 -15.34 -4.43
C PRO A 278 -13.56 -16.49 -5.05
N ASN A 279 -13.85 -17.76 -4.76
CA ASN A 279 -13.06 -18.90 -5.22
C ASN A 279 -13.06 -19.07 -6.76
N ILE A 280 -14.07 -18.55 -7.45
CA ILE A 280 -14.15 -18.58 -8.94
C ILE A 280 -13.03 -17.77 -9.61
N TYR A 281 -12.41 -16.82 -8.89
CA TYR A 281 -11.29 -16.02 -9.39
C TYR A 281 -9.93 -16.65 -9.13
N GLY A 282 -9.90 -17.87 -8.58
CA GLY A 282 -8.70 -18.64 -8.32
C GLY A 282 -8.49 -18.96 -6.85
N ILE A 283 -7.80 -20.05 -6.62
CA ILE A 283 -7.42 -20.52 -5.28
C ILE A 283 -5.91 -20.67 -5.22
N GLU A 284 -5.33 -20.36 -4.07
CA GLU A 284 -3.90 -20.41 -3.83
C GLU A 284 -3.55 -21.30 -2.63
N SER A 285 -2.35 -21.89 -2.68
CA SER A 285 -1.87 -22.77 -1.61
C SER A 285 -1.69 -21.99 -0.28
N TRP A 286 -1.60 -22.73 0.82
CA TRP A 286 -1.32 -22.14 2.14
C TRP A 286 0.06 -21.43 2.19
N THR A 287 1.02 -21.81 1.34
CA THR A 287 2.35 -21.22 1.25
C THR A 287 2.37 -19.85 0.57
N PHE A 288 1.32 -19.48 -0.15
CA PHE A 288 1.25 -18.25 -0.95
C PHE A 288 1.64 -17.00 -0.17
N TYR A 289 1.03 -16.77 0.99
CA TYR A 289 1.32 -15.59 1.80
C TYR A 289 2.68 -15.62 2.48
N PHE A 290 3.22 -16.82 2.78
CA PHE A 290 4.58 -16.93 3.30
C PHE A 290 5.61 -16.54 2.25
N ILE A 291 5.42 -16.98 1.00
CA ILE A 291 6.30 -16.64 -0.13
C ILE A 291 6.21 -15.14 -0.42
N ASN A 292 5.00 -14.59 -0.61
CA ASN A 292 4.83 -13.17 -0.90
C ASN A 292 5.30 -12.28 0.25
N GLY A 293 4.96 -12.64 1.48
CA GLY A 293 5.43 -11.92 2.66
C GLY A 293 6.94 -11.96 2.81
N PHE A 294 7.60 -13.09 2.50
CA PHE A 294 9.06 -13.18 2.50
C PHE A 294 9.70 -12.34 1.38
N LEU A 295 9.14 -12.35 0.18
CA LEU A 295 9.62 -11.51 -0.92
C LEU A 295 9.51 -10.01 -0.60
N ASN A 296 8.48 -9.61 0.12
CA ASN A 296 8.20 -8.21 0.43
C ASN A 296 8.86 -7.71 1.72
N PHE A 297 9.12 -8.59 2.69
CA PHE A 297 9.64 -8.26 4.02
C PHE A 297 10.89 -9.06 4.42
N ASN A 298 11.33 -10.01 3.62
CA ASN A 298 12.49 -10.89 3.85
C ASN A 298 12.62 -11.35 5.31
N ILE A 299 13.74 -11.08 6.00
CA ILE A 299 13.97 -11.47 7.40
C ILE A 299 12.97 -10.86 8.40
N VAL A 300 12.32 -9.76 8.04
CA VAL A 300 11.31 -9.09 8.90
C VAL A 300 10.07 -9.95 9.08
N LEU A 301 9.64 -10.72 8.05
CA LEU A 301 8.48 -11.60 8.18
C LEU A 301 8.67 -12.67 9.27
N PRO A 302 9.70 -13.55 9.25
CA PRO A 302 9.89 -14.53 10.31
C PRO A 302 10.08 -13.87 11.69
N LEU A 303 10.75 -12.72 11.78
CA LEU A 303 10.85 -11.98 13.03
C LEU A 303 9.48 -11.49 13.51
N ALA A 304 8.60 -11.03 12.64
CA ALA A 304 7.26 -10.62 13.00
C ALA A 304 6.42 -11.79 13.53
N LEU A 305 6.52 -12.96 12.90
CA LEU A 305 5.76 -14.15 13.28
C LEU A 305 6.12 -14.68 14.67
N VAL A 306 7.38 -14.54 15.10
CA VAL A 306 7.82 -14.99 16.42
C VAL A 306 7.73 -13.91 17.51
N ALA A 307 7.24 -12.72 17.18
CA ALA A 307 7.25 -11.55 18.07
C ALA A 307 6.49 -11.78 19.39
N LEU A 308 5.28 -12.32 19.29
CA LEU A 308 4.43 -12.51 20.47
C LEU A 308 5.03 -13.54 21.45
N PRO A 309 5.33 -14.78 21.04
CA PRO A 309 5.94 -15.76 21.96
C PRO A 309 7.28 -15.27 22.50
N LEU A 310 8.12 -14.64 21.67
CA LEU A 310 9.42 -14.16 22.10
C LEU A 310 9.32 -13.01 23.12
N THR A 311 8.37 -12.09 22.91
CA THR A 311 8.15 -10.97 23.84
C THR A 311 7.57 -11.45 25.18
N ILE A 312 6.64 -12.41 25.16
CA ILE A 312 6.09 -13.02 26.39
C ILE A 312 7.22 -13.75 27.15
N LEU A 313 8.04 -14.52 26.46
CA LEU A 313 9.18 -15.22 27.07
C LEU A 313 10.12 -14.24 27.76
N VAL A 314 10.52 -13.16 27.06
CA VAL A 314 11.40 -12.12 27.64
C VAL A 314 10.75 -11.46 28.87
N GLN A 315 9.47 -11.19 28.84
CA GLN A 315 8.77 -10.60 29.99
C GLN A 315 8.71 -11.56 31.19
N SER A 316 8.40 -12.83 30.95
CA SER A 316 8.26 -13.82 32.02
C SER A 316 9.59 -14.14 32.71
N PHE A 317 10.69 -14.24 31.96
CA PHE A 317 11.97 -14.66 32.49
C PHE A 317 12.94 -13.53 32.85
N LEU A 318 12.86 -12.37 32.19
CA LEU A 318 13.83 -11.30 32.35
C LEU A 318 13.31 -10.09 33.14
N ASN A 319 12.00 -9.85 33.20
CA ASN A 319 11.44 -8.65 33.85
C ASN A 319 11.59 -8.64 35.36
N SER A 320 11.72 -9.80 36.02
CA SER A 320 11.95 -9.85 37.47
C SER A 320 13.38 -9.39 37.89
N LYS A 321 14.28 -9.19 36.92
CA LYS A 321 15.71 -8.90 37.16
C LYS A 321 16.24 -7.62 36.49
N MET A 322 15.44 -6.98 35.65
CA MET A 322 15.79 -5.73 34.97
C MET A 322 14.67 -4.71 35.21
N ASP A 323 15.01 -3.53 35.75
CA ASP A 323 14.10 -2.37 35.86
C ASP A 323 13.60 -1.99 34.47
N MET A 324 12.49 -2.58 34.06
CA MET A 324 11.89 -2.29 32.76
C MET A 324 10.74 -1.29 32.95
N THR A 325 10.82 -0.20 32.22
CA THR A 325 9.71 0.75 32.07
C THR A 325 8.41 0.00 31.84
N ARG A 326 7.44 0.24 32.73
CA ARG A 326 6.11 -0.40 32.73
C ARG A 326 5.45 -0.12 31.39
N GLN A 327 5.29 -1.14 30.55
CA GLN A 327 4.61 -0.99 29.27
C GLN A 327 3.15 -0.60 29.51
N LEU A 328 2.69 0.42 28.79
CA LEU A 328 1.32 0.94 28.89
C LEU A 328 0.26 -0.11 28.49
N LEU A 329 0.65 -1.02 27.60
CA LEU A 329 -0.22 -2.09 27.07
C LEU A 329 0.48 -3.45 27.19
N PRO A 330 -0.28 -4.51 27.55
CA PRO A 330 0.29 -5.87 27.54
C PRO A 330 0.66 -6.28 26.12
N PRO A 331 1.84 -6.94 25.90
CA PRO A 331 2.27 -7.35 24.55
C PRO A 331 1.29 -8.29 23.85
N TRP A 332 0.68 -9.21 24.61
CA TRP A 332 -0.30 -10.14 24.07
C TRP A 332 -1.50 -9.41 23.43
N LEU A 333 -1.80 -8.21 23.88
CA LEU A 333 -2.90 -7.42 23.34
C LEU A 333 -2.41 -6.50 22.21
N SER A 334 -1.29 -5.81 22.41
CA SER A 334 -0.78 -4.79 21.48
C SER A 334 -0.22 -5.37 20.17
N LEU A 335 0.20 -6.63 20.17
CA LEU A 335 0.73 -7.32 18.98
C LEU A 335 -0.31 -8.24 18.31
N LEU A 336 -1.48 -8.45 18.92
CA LEU A 336 -2.44 -9.47 18.53
C LEU A 336 -3.12 -9.21 17.18
N SER A 337 -3.32 -7.95 16.78
CA SER A 337 -4.02 -7.58 15.53
C SER A 337 -3.44 -8.27 14.29
N MET A 338 -2.12 -8.37 14.19
CA MET A 338 -1.44 -9.07 13.10
C MET A 338 -1.79 -10.58 13.08
N TYR A 339 -1.74 -11.22 14.24
CA TYR A 339 -2.00 -12.67 14.33
C TYR A 339 -3.46 -13.04 14.03
N ILE A 340 -4.41 -12.21 14.48
CA ILE A 340 -5.82 -12.38 14.13
C ILE A 340 -6.00 -12.28 12.60
N TRP A 341 -5.37 -11.30 11.97
CA TRP A 341 -5.43 -11.14 10.52
C TRP A 341 -4.84 -12.34 9.77
N ILE A 342 -3.67 -12.81 10.19
CA ILE A 342 -3.03 -14.00 9.62
C ILE A 342 -3.94 -15.21 9.77
N LEU A 343 -4.50 -15.43 10.95
CA LEU A 343 -5.40 -16.55 11.21
C LEU A 343 -6.60 -16.56 10.27
N VAL A 344 -7.20 -15.40 10.02
CA VAL A 344 -8.38 -15.28 9.15
C VAL A 344 -8.01 -15.46 7.69
N PHE A 345 -6.99 -14.73 7.18
CA PHE A 345 -6.73 -14.69 5.74
C PHE A 345 -5.89 -15.87 5.23
N PHE A 346 -4.98 -16.43 6.03
CA PHE A 346 -4.16 -17.57 5.60
C PHE A 346 -4.99 -18.85 5.45
N THR A 347 -6.12 -18.95 6.16
CA THR A 347 -7.00 -20.11 6.08
C THR A 347 -7.98 -20.07 4.89
N ARG A 348 -8.14 -18.93 4.22
CA ARG A 348 -9.04 -18.82 3.07
C ARG A 348 -8.42 -19.42 1.81
N PRO A 349 -9.21 -20.11 0.96
CA PRO A 349 -8.69 -20.67 -0.31
C PRO A 349 -8.29 -19.57 -1.30
N HIS A 350 -9.14 -18.58 -1.52
CA HIS A 350 -8.84 -17.41 -2.36
C HIS A 350 -7.87 -16.47 -1.65
N LYS A 351 -6.75 -16.18 -2.29
CA LYS A 351 -5.68 -15.36 -1.73
C LYS A 351 -5.12 -14.42 -2.80
N GLU A 352 -4.97 -13.16 -2.41
CA GLU A 352 -4.31 -12.13 -3.20
C GLU A 352 -3.29 -11.39 -2.34
N GLU A 353 -2.21 -10.92 -2.96
CA GLU A 353 -1.14 -10.23 -2.25
C GLU A 353 -1.66 -8.99 -1.49
N ARG A 354 -2.55 -8.22 -2.11
CA ARG A 354 -3.14 -7.00 -1.53
C ARG A 354 -3.91 -7.24 -0.23
N PHE A 355 -4.37 -8.45 0.06
CA PHE A 355 -5.06 -8.76 1.31
C PHE A 355 -4.14 -8.67 2.54
N LEU A 356 -2.82 -8.68 2.34
CA LEU A 356 -1.85 -8.46 3.42
C LEU A 356 -1.53 -6.99 3.69
N PHE A 357 -1.84 -6.07 2.78
CA PHE A 357 -1.46 -4.66 2.91
C PHE A 357 -1.89 -4.03 4.25
N PRO A 358 -3.12 -4.25 4.76
CA PRO A 358 -3.53 -3.65 6.03
C PRO A 358 -2.63 -3.98 7.22
N VAL A 359 -1.94 -5.12 7.20
CA VAL A 359 -1.06 -5.56 8.31
C VAL A 359 0.43 -5.38 8.05
N TYR A 360 0.85 -4.84 6.92
CA TYR A 360 2.25 -4.55 6.63
C TYR A 360 2.94 -3.69 7.70
N PRO A 361 2.32 -2.60 8.21
CA PRO A 361 2.91 -1.85 9.31
C PRO A 361 3.06 -2.67 10.60
N LEU A 362 2.17 -3.64 10.82
CA LEU A 362 2.21 -4.51 11.99
C LEU A 362 3.34 -5.55 11.87
N PHE A 363 3.70 -6.00 10.65
CA PHE A 363 4.92 -6.80 10.45
C PHE A 363 6.15 -6.01 10.90
N CYS A 364 6.23 -4.73 10.53
CA CYS A 364 7.34 -3.86 10.91
C CYS A 364 7.43 -3.66 12.44
N LEU A 365 6.28 -3.45 13.10
CA LEU A 365 6.22 -3.30 14.56
C LEU A 365 6.64 -4.60 15.26
N ASN A 366 6.00 -5.72 14.88
CA ASN A 366 6.21 -7.00 15.52
C ASN A 366 7.68 -7.46 15.36
N ALA A 367 8.26 -7.30 14.17
CA ALA A 367 9.67 -7.58 13.95
C ALA A 367 10.59 -6.69 14.80
N GLY A 368 10.27 -5.39 14.94
CA GLY A 368 11.01 -4.50 15.84
C GLY A 368 11.00 -4.98 17.29
N CYS A 369 9.85 -5.50 17.76
CA CYS A 369 9.73 -6.12 19.08
C CYS A 369 10.62 -7.38 19.20
N SER A 370 10.64 -8.22 18.16
CA SER A 370 11.51 -9.41 18.15
C SER A 370 12.98 -9.05 18.19
N VAL A 371 13.43 -8.07 17.40
CA VAL A 371 14.83 -7.63 17.43
C VAL A 371 15.21 -7.14 18.84
N ALA A 372 14.36 -6.32 19.45
CA ALA A 372 14.60 -5.85 20.83
C ALA A 372 14.61 -7.00 21.85
N ALA A 373 13.77 -8.01 21.67
CA ALA A 373 13.74 -9.21 22.52
C ALA A 373 15.03 -10.04 22.37
N ILE A 374 15.48 -10.26 21.13
CA ILE A 374 16.76 -10.96 20.84
C ILE A 374 17.94 -10.20 21.47
N GLN A 375 17.97 -8.86 21.34
CA GLN A 375 19.00 -8.03 21.96
C GLN A 375 19.03 -8.19 23.49
N LYS A 376 17.87 -8.25 24.15
CA LYS A 376 17.76 -8.45 25.60
C LYS A 376 18.24 -9.84 26.02
N ILE A 377 17.84 -10.89 25.27
CA ILE A 377 18.28 -12.26 25.53
C ILE A 377 19.80 -12.35 25.38
N TYR A 378 20.37 -11.80 24.30
CA TYR A 378 21.81 -11.76 24.10
C TYR A 378 22.55 -11.08 25.26
N HIS A 379 22.06 -9.91 25.66
CA HIS A 379 22.65 -9.17 26.79
C HIS A 379 22.59 -9.98 28.09
N TRP A 380 21.48 -10.65 28.38
CA TRP A 380 21.31 -11.48 29.56
C TRP A 380 22.26 -12.67 29.58
N ILE A 381 22.52 -13.32 28.46
CA ILE A 381 23.41 -14.48 28.35
C ILE A 381 24.86 -14.05 28.47
N PHE A 382 25.28 -13.06 27.67
CA PHE A 382 26.70 -12.77 27.42
C PHE A 382 27.24 -11.53 28.12
N SER A 383 26.38 -10.64 28.61
CA SER A 383 26.77 -9.31 29.10
C SER A 383 26.12 -8.91 30.41
N ARG A 384 25.44 -9.83 31.12
CA ARG A 384 24.63 -9.50 32.31
C ARG A 384 25.43 -8.88 33.48
N TYR A 385 26.73 -9.02 33.50
CA TYR A 385 27.61 -8.42 34.52
C TYR A 385 28.17 -7.05 34.10
N LYS A 386 27.90 -6.59 32.88
CA LYS A 386 28.39 -5.30 32.38
C LYS A 386 27.36 -4.22 32.68
N PRO A 387 27.77 -3.04 33.22
CA PRO A 387 26.85 -1.94 33.54
C PRO A 387 26.34 -1.19 32.30
N GLN A 388 26.44 -1.76 31.13
CA GLN A 388 26.03 -1.15 29.87
C GLN A 388 24.58 -1.51 29.54
N HIS A 389 23.86 -0.58 28.88
CA HIS A 389 22.51 -0.84 28.36
C HIS A 389 22.55 -1.96 27.31
N TYR A 390 21.52 -2.82 27.27
CA TYR A 390 21.46 -3.98 26.39
C TYR A 390 21.65 -3.64 24.91
N THR A 391 21.20 -2.45 24.46
CA THR A 391 21.36 -2.00 23.06
C THR A 391 22.82 -1.77 22.68
N ILE A 392 23.70 -1.43 23.62
CA ILE A 392 25.13 -1.21 23.35
C ILE A 392 25.84 -2.54 23.13
N SER A 393 25.63 -3.50 24.03
CA SER A 393 26.28 -4.81 23.97
C SER A 393 25.86 -5.66 22.79
N SER A 394 24.65 -5.45 22.26
CA SER A 394 24.05 -6.20 21.14
C SER A 394 23.89 -5.38 19.86
N ASN A 395 24.59 -4.26 19.75
CA ASN A 395 24.46 -3.35 18.60
C ASN A 395 24.80 -4.04 17.26
N TRP A 396 25.76 -4.95 17.26
CA TRP A 396 26.13 -5.71 16.08
C TRP A 396 24.95 -6.54 15.51
N ILE A 397 24.09 -7.14 16.37
CA ILE A 397 22.87 -7.88 15.96
C ILE A 397 21.93 -6.93 15.23
N ALA A 398 21.70 -5.75 15.84
CA ALA A 398 20.83 -4.72 15.25
C ALA A 398 21.34 -4.26 13.87
N ILE A 399 22.64 -3.99 13.76
CA ILE A 399 23.26 -3.56 12.51
C ILE A 399 23.19 -4.68 11.46
N SER A 400 23.50 -5.91 11.82
CA SER A 400 23.45 -7.04 10.88
C SER A 400 22.04 -7.24 10.31
N ILE A 401 21.01 -7.23 11.17
CA ILE A 401 19.61 -7.32 10.72
C ILE A 401 19.24 -6.14 9.81
N ALA A 402 19.61 -4.92 10.20
CA ALA A 402 19.33 -3.72 9.42
C ALA A 402 19.99 -3.76 8.03
N VAL A 403 21.27 -4.18 7.95
CA VAL A 403 22.00 -4.27 6.68
C VAL A 403 21.40 -5.34 5.77
N ILE A 404 21.21 -6.56 6.28
CA ILE A 404 20.62 -7.66 5.51
C ILE A 404 19.26 -7.27 4.98
N PHE A 405 18.39 -6.75 5.85
CA PHE A 405 17.05 -6.30 5.47
C PHE A 405 17.10 -5.21 4.39
N SER A 406 17.92 -4.18 4.58
CA SER A 406 17.98 -3.04 3.67
C SER A 406 18.47 -3.45 2.28
N LEU A 407 19.54 -4.24 2.21
CA LEU A 407 20.11 -4.70 0.94
C LEU A 407 19.13 -5.61 0.18
N THR A 408 18.50 -6.56 0.86
CA THR A 408 17.55 -7.47 0.22
C THR A 408 16.26 -6.76 -0.21
N SER A 409 15.75 -5.80 0.57
CA SER A 409 14.57 -5.01 0.22
C SER A 409 14.83 -4.08 -0.97
N LEU A 410 15.97 -3.38 -1.00
CA LEU A 410 16.35 -2.55 -2.14
C LEU A 410 16.55 -3.39 -3.40
N SER A 411 17.22 -4.53 -3.28
CA SER A 411 17.39 -5.51 -4.36
C SER A 411 16.05 -5.99 -4.92
N ARG A 412 15.09 -6.30 -4.05
CA ARG A 412 13.73 -6.71 -4.47
C ARG A 412 12.96 -5.57 -5.15
N SER A 413 12.98 -4.37 -4.59
CA SER A 413 12.31 -3.21 -5.19
C SER A 413 12.90 -2.87 -6.57
N ALA A 414 14.22 -2.96 -6.71
CA ALA A 414 14.88 -2.80 -8.01
C ALA A 414 14.47 -3.91 -9.01
N ALA A 415 14.35 -5.17 -8.57
CA ALA A 415 13.88 -6.26 -9.42
C ALA A 415 12.46 -6.03 -9.95
N LEU A 416 11.58 -5.48 -9.12
CA LEU A 416 10.22 -5.12 -9.56
C LEU A 416 10.23 -4.01 -10.59
N PHE A 417 11.00 -2.96 -10.37
CA PHE A 417 11.12 -1.85 -11.31
C PHE A 417 11.71 -2.31 -12.66
N TYR A 418 12.90 -2.89 -12.65
CA TYR A 418 13.56 -3.32 -13.89
C TYR A 418 12.81 -4.43 -14.64
N GLY A 419 12.12 -5.31 -13.91
CA GLY A 419 11.43 -6.46 -14.50
C GLY A 419 10.05 -6.14 -15.07
N TYR A 420 9.31 -5.22 -14.46
CA TYR A 420 7.86 -5.15 -14.68
C TYR A 420 7.30 -3.74 -14.93
N HIS A 421 8.14 -2.69 -15.04
CA HIS A 421 7.67 -1.31 -15.19
C HIS A 421 7.25 -0.96 -16.64
N ALA A 422 7.54 -1.79 -17.61
CA ALA A 422 7.29 -1.53 -19.03
C ALA A 422 5.86 -1.05 -19.38
N PRO A 423 4.76 -1.53 -18.77
CA PRO A 423 3.43 -0.99 -19.04
C PRO A 423 3.32 0.51 -18.71
N LEU A 424 3.88 0.97 -17.59
CA LEU A 424 3.85 2.39 -17.23
C LEU A 424 4.80 3.25 -18.07
N ASP A 425 5.82 2.66 -18.69
CA ASP A 425 6.76 3.35 -19.58
C ASP A 425 6.24 3.48 -21.01
N ILE A 426 5.53 2.44 -21.50
CA ILE A 426 5.16 2.37 -22.92
C ILE A 426 3.86 3.14 -23.23
N TYR A 427 2.85 3.12 -22.33
CA TYR A 427 1.59 3.79 -22.61
C TYR A 427 1.71 5.32 -22.76
N PRO A 428 2.57 6.05 -22.03
CA PRO A 428 2.80 7.48 -22.26
C PRO A 428 3.30 7.79 -23.69
N SER A 429 3.94 6.85 -24.36
CA SER A 429 4.43 7.05 -25.74
C SER A 429 3.29 7.12 -26.78
N LEU A 430 2.06 6.69 -26.41
CA LEU A 430 0.88 6.89 -27.25
C LEU A 430 0.58 8.37 -27.50
N HIS A 431 0.83 9.25 -26.51
CA HIS A 431 0.70 10.70 -26.68
C HIS A 431 1.74 11.22 -27.69
N ARG A 432 3.01 10.80 -27.55
CA ARG A 432 4.06 11.15 -28.54
C ARG A 432 3.74 10.65 -29.95
N THR A 433 3.13 9.46 -30.01
CA THR A 433 2.68 8.87 -31.29
C THR A 433 1.52 9.65 -31.89
N ALA A 434 0.55 10.08 -31.08
CA ALA A 434 -0.60 10.87 -31.52
C ALA A 434 -0.18 12.25 -32.07
N ASP A 435 0.81 12.88 -31.43
CA ASP A 435 1.32 14.20 -31.81
C ASP A 435 2.27 14.16 -33.03
N ASN A 436 2.72 12.97 -33.47
CA ASN A 436 3.65 12.83 -34.59
C ASN A 436 2.91 12.55 -35.91
N PRO A 437 2.75 13.54 -36.82
CA PRO A 437 2.01 13.39 -38.06
C PRO A 437 2.65 12.41 -39.06
N LYS A 438 3.94 12.08 -38.90
CA LYS A 438 4.62 11.07 -39.71
C LYS A 438 4.22 9.64 -39.32
N VAL A 439 3.90 9.44 -38.05
CA VAL A 439 3.49 8.14 -37.51
C VAL A 439 1.98 8.04 -37.50
N HIS A 440 1.27 9.05 -36.97
CA HIS A 440 -0.19 9.07 -36.88
C HIS A 440 -0.78 9.92 -38.03
N THR A 441 -1.34 9.24 -39.03
CA THR A 441 -1.85 9.89 -40.26
C THR A 441 -3.37 10.07 -40.25
N LEU A 442 -4.06 9.74 -39.15
CA LEU A 442 -5.50 9.89 -39.04
C LEU A 442 -5.85 11.32 -38.59
N HIS A 443 -7.02 11.81 -39.06
CA HIS A 443 -7.52 13.12 -38.61
C HIS A 443 -7.80 13.12 -37.11
N ALA A 444 -7.53 14.23 -36.44
CA ALA A 444 -7.68 14.39 -34.99
C ALA A 444 -9.09 14.04 -34.46
N ASN A 445 -10.12 14.23 -35.27
CA ASN A 445 -11.52 13.94 -34.88
C ASN A 445 -11.94 12.48 -35.09
N LYS A 446 -11.04 11.62 -35.59
CA LYS A 446 -11.38 10.22 -35.83
C LYS A 446 -11.04 9.40 -34.59
N GLN A 447 -12.01 8.59 -34.14
CA GLN A 447 -11.79 7.61 -33.08
C GLN A 447 -10.69 6.62 -33.48
N VAL A 448 -9.73 6.42 -32.61
CA VAL A 448 -8.60 5.51 -32.78
C VAL A 448 -8.73 4.33 -31.81
N ASN A 449 -8.76 3.12 -32.33
CA ASN A 449 -8.81 1.90 -31.54
C ASN A 449 -7.40 1.42 -31.19
N VAL A 450 -7.08 1.35 -29.92
CA VAL A 450 -5.89 0.70 -29.37
C VAL A 450 -6.34 -0.64 -28.82
N CYS A 451 -5.87 -1.71 -29.43
CA CYS A 451 -6.29 -3.07 -29.08
C CYS A 451 -5.33 -3.74 -28.10
N ILE A 452 -5.89 -4.52 -27.21
CA ILE A 452 -5.15 -5.45 -26.36
C ILE A 452 -5.88 -6.78 -26.28
N GLY A 453 -5.13 -7.89 -26.22
CA GLY A 453 -5.64 -9.24 -25.98
C GLY A 453 -5.20 -9.73 -24.60
N LYS A 454 -4.27 -10.69 -24.57
CA LYS A 454 -3.74 -11.28 -23.32
C LYS A 454 -3.19 -10.28 -22.31
N GLU A 455 -2.79 -9.08 -22.74
CA GLU A 455 -2.22 -8.04 -21.89
C GLU A 455 -3.28 -7.14 -21.21
N TRP A 456 -4.56 -7.47 -21.30
CA TRP A 456 -5.65 -6.67 -20.74
C TRP A 456 -5.44 -6.33 -19.26
N TYR A 457 -4.92 -7.26 -18.46
CA TYR A 457 -4.72 -7.09 -17.03
C TYR A 457 -3.51 -6.20 -16.67
N ARG A 458 -2.67 -5.81 -17.66
CA ARG A 458 -1.56 -4.87 -17.51
C ARG A 458 -1.86 -3.48 -18.05
N PHE A 459 -3.06 -3.25 -18.53
CA PHE A 459 -3.50 -1.90 -18.92
C PHE A 459 -3.45 -0.97 -17.69
N PRO A 460 -2.67 0.15 -17.73
CA PRO A 460 -2.53 0.98 -16.56
C PRO A 460 -3.77 1.82 -16.27
N SER A 461 -4.35 2.51 -17.26
CA SER A 461 -5.62 3.24 -17.20
C SER A 461 -5.83 4.14 -18.43
N ASN A 462 -7.07 4.60 -18.62
CA ASN A 462 -7.41 5.65 -19.58
C ASN A 462 -6.73 7.02 -19.30
N PHE A 463 -6.13 7.23 -18.13
CA PHE A 463 -5.27 8.39 -17.87
C PHE A 463 -4.07 8.48 -18.84
N PHE A 464 -3.63 7.34 -19.38
CA PHE A 464 -2.52 7.24 -20.33
C PHE A 464 -2.96 7.27 -21.81
N MET A 465 -4.27 7.34 -22.07
CA MET A 465 -4.79 7.33 -23.43
C MET A 465 -4.95 8.76 -23.97
N PRO A 466 -4.54 9.06 -25.21
CA PRO A 466 -4.89 10.31 -25.89
C PRO A 466 -6.41 10.51 -25.99
N GLU A 467 -6.86 11.72 -26.16
CA GLU A 467 -8.27 12.10 -25.98
C GLU A 467 -9.26 11.27 -26.81
N ASN A 468 -9.01 11.12 -28.11
CA ASN A 468 -9.90 10.40 -29.04
C ASN A 468 -9.49 8.94 -29.26
N TRP A 469 -8.60 8.41 -28.40
CA TRP A 469 -8.18 7.03 -28.48
C TRP A 469 -8.94 6.18 -27.48
N GLU A 470 -9.36 4.99 -27.91
CA GLU A 470 -10.16 4.07 -27.10
C GLU A 470 -9.48 2.72 -26.99
N LEU A 471 -9.39 2.22 -25.77
CA LEU A 471 -8.99 0.84 -25.53
C LEU A 471 -10.08 -0.10 -26.03
N GLN A 472 -9.69 -1.12 -26.77
CA GLN A 472 -10.57 -2.16 -27.27
C GLN A 472 -9.95 -3.53 -26.98
N PHE A 473 -10.79 -4.50 -26.67
CA PHE A 473 -10.34 -5.86 -26.45
C PHE A 473 -10.45 -6.68 -27.71
N ILE A 474 -9.46 -7.55 -27.95
CA ILE A 474 -9.49 -8.60 -28.95
C ILE A 474 -9.52 -9.97 -28.27
N GLU A 475 -10.04 -10.97 -28.95
CA GLU A 475 -10.08 -12.33 -28.42
C GLU A 475 -8.68 -12.84 -28.06
N SER A 476 -8.58 -13.53 -26.92
CA SER A 476 -7.37 -14.16 -26.40
C SER A 476 -7.71 -15.49 -25.72
N ASP A 477 -6.72 -16.15 -25.14
CA ASP A 477 -6.96 -17.39 -24.38
C ASP A 477 -7.60 -17.16 -23.00
N PHE A 478 -7.73 -15.89 -22.56
CA PHE A 478 -8.49 -15.55 -21.37
C PHE A 478 -9.99 -15.71 -21.59
N LYS A 479 -10.63 -16.57 -20.81
CA LYS A 479 -12.06 -16.91 -20.91
C LYS A 479 -12.92 -16.35 -19.77
N GLY A 480 -12.41 -15.35 -19.04
CA GLY A 480 -13.18 -14.63 -18.03
C GLY A 480 -13.86 -13.36 -18.58
N GLN A 481 -14.64 -12.71 -17.73
CA GLN A 481 -15.37 -11.51 -18.10
C GLN A 481 -14.47 -10.27 -18.09
N LEU A 482 -14.36 -9.62 -19.26
CA LEU A 482 -13.68 -8.34 -19.40
C LEU A 482 -14.58 -7.17 -18.97
N PRO A 483 -14.00 -6.05 -18.50
CA PRO A 483 -14.75 -4.86 -18.12
C PRO A 483 -15.46 -4.24 -19.31
N LYS A 484 -16.46 -3.40 -19.04
CA LYS A 484 -17.24 -2.68 -20.05
C LYS A 484 -17.06 -1.17 -19.90
N PRO A 485 -16.95 -0.40 -21.00
CA PRO A 485 -17.00 1.05 -20.92
C PRO A 485 -18.29 1.53 -20.27
N TYR A 486 -18.24 2.60 -19.47
CA TYR A 486 -19.44 3.30 -19.01
C TYR A 486 -20.26 3.78 -20.22
N SER A 487 -21.58 3.82 -20.04
CA SER A 487 -22.46 4.43 -21.05
C SER A 487 -22.12 5.92 -21.23
N ARG A 488 -22.41 6.47 -22.40
CA ARG A 488 -22.25 7.92 -22.65
C ARG A 488 -23.45 8.76 -22.19
N GLN A 489 -24.44 8.13 -21.56
CA GLN A 489 -25.61 8.80 -21.00
C GLN A 489 -25.27 9.47 -19.67
N GLU A 490 -26.04 10.50 -19.28
CA GLU A 490 -25.78 11.26 -18.05
C GLU A 490 -25.83 10.38 -16.80
N ASP A 491 -26.77 9.42 -16.73
CA ASP A 491 -26.94 8.52 -15.58
C ASP A 491 -26.24 7.16 -15.75
N ALA A 492 -25.09 7.12 -16.38
CA ALA A 492 -24.40 5.88 -16.74
C ALA A 492 -24.12 4.95 -15.55
N THR A 493 -23.94 5.50 -14.34
CA THR A 493 -23.70 4.71 -13.12
C THR A 493 -24.97 4.01 -12.59
N GLN A 494 -26.15 4.48 -12.99
CA GLN A 494 -27.46 3.91 -12.63
C GLN A 494 -27.94 2.87 -13.65
N ILE A 495 -27.30 2.82 -14.82
CA ILE A 495 -27.67 1.89 -15.88
C ILE A 495 -27.08 0.53 -15.57
N ILE A 496 -27.91 -0.52 -15.57
CA ILE A 496 -27.45 -1.90 -15.48
C ILE A 496 -26.77 -2.29 -16.79
N PRO A 497 -25.44 -2.59 -16.78
CA PRO A 497 -24.74 -2.95 -18.00
C PRO A 497 -25.29 -4.28 -18.58
N THR A 498 -25.58 -4.29 -19.87
CA THR A 498 -26.00 -5.51 -20.57
C THR A 498 -24.86 -6.52 -20.60
N HIS A 499 -25.17 -7.81 -20.52
CA HIS A 499 -24.20 -8.90 -20.61
C HIS A 499 -23.08 -8.77 -19.58
N MET A 500 -23.46 -8.50 -18.32
CA MET A 500 -22.56 -8.41 -17.16
C MET A 500 -22.98 -9.44 -16.13
N ASN A 501 -22.04 -10.26 -15.64
CA ASN A 501 -22.29 -11.32 -14.66
C ASN A 501 -21.19 -11.36 -13.60
N ASP A 502 -21.49 -11.95 -12.45
CA ASP A 502 -20.55 -12.19 -11.35
C ASP A 502 -19.94 -13.60 -11.36
N MET A 503 -20.19 -14.35 -12.42
CA MET A 503 -19.72 -15.74 -12.61
C MET A 503 -18.39 -15.82 -13.35
N ASN A 504 -17.78 -14.69 -13.68
CA ASN A 504 -16.56 -14.60 -14.49
C ASN A 504 -16.67 -15.33 -15.84
N LEU A 505 -17.86 -15.34 -16.44
CA LEU A 505 -18.09 -15.97 -17.74
C LEU A 505 -17.71 -15.02 -18.87
N GLU A 506 -17.03 -15.56 -19.87
CA GLU A 506 -16.64 -14.84 -21.09
C GLU A 506 -17.86 -14.21 -21.78
N GLU A 507 -17.69 -12.96 -22.23
CA GLU A 507 -18.71 -12.23 -22.98
C GLU A 507 -18.12 -11.79 -24.33
N PRO A 508 -18.46 -12.49 -25.43
CA PRO A 508 -17.90 -12.22 -26.77
C PRO A 508 -18.18 -10.81 -27.30
N THR A 509 -19.24 -10.15 -26.83
CA THR A 509 -19.57 -8.77 -27.24
C THR A 509 -18.54 -7.73 -26.77
N ARG A 510 -17.58 -8.12 -25.92
CA ARG A 510 -16.45 -7.27 -25.50
C ARG A 510 -15.38 -7.17 -26.58
N TYR A 511 -15.33 -8.12 -27.52
CA TYR A 511 -14.27 -8.19 -28.50
C TYR A 511 -14.60 -7.41 -29.76
N ILE A 512 -13.56 -6.79 -30.34
CA ILE A 512 -13.63 -6.29 -31.72
C ILE A 512 -12.73 -7.13 -32.63
N GLU A 513 -13.05 -7.11 -33.91
CA GLU A 513 -12.20 -7.74 -34.91
C GLU A 513 -10.83 -7.06 -35.00
N LEU A 514 -9.76 -7.84 -35.12
CA LEU A 514 -8.40 -7.36 -35.29
C LEU A 514 -8.24 -6.39 -36.49
N SER A 515 -9.11 -6.51 -37.50
CA SER A 515 -9.14 -5.61 -38.66
C SER A 515 -9.53 -4.15 -38.32
N LYS A 516 -10.21 -3.93 -37.19
CA LYS A 516 -10.63 -2.62 -36.70
C LYS A 516 -9.59 -1.94 -35.84
N CYS A 517 -8.51 -2.63 -35.48
CA CYS A 517 -7.43 -2.10 -34.67
C CYS A 517 -6.53 -1.16 -35.46
N HIS A 518 -6.22 0.00 -34.89
CA HIS A 518 -5.25 0.95 -35.45
C HIS A 518 -3.87 0.73 -34.84
N TYR A 519 -3.85 0.51 -33.53
CA TYR A 519 -2.68 0.15 -32.74
C TYR A 519 -2.99 -1.12 -31.95
N LEU A 520 -1.96 -1.89 -31.65
CA LEU A 520 -2.02 -3.08 -30.83
C LEU A 520 -0.89 -3.06 -29.82
N ILE A 521 -1.19 -3.38 -28.57
CA ILE A 521 -0.18 -3.52 -27.51
C ILE A 521 -0.13 -4.98 -27.10
N ASP A 522 1.05 -5.58 -27.18
CA ASP A 522 1.24 -6.99 -26.89
C ASP A 522 2.63 -7.29 -26.33
N LEU A 523 2.71 -8.36 -25.54
CA LEU A 523 3.96 -8.92 -25.05
C LEU A 523 4.44 -10.00 -26.02
N ASP A 524 5.63 -9.81 -26.57
CA ASP A 524 6.20 -10.69 -27.59
C ASP A 524 6.80 -11.98 -26.96
N VAL A 525 5.93 -12.81 -26.37
CA VAL A 525 6.34 -14.08 -25.77
C VAL A 525 6.73 -15.13 -26.83
N PRO A 526 7.60 -16.11 -26.49
CA PRO A 526 8.03 -17.15 -27.43
C PRO A 526 6.90 -18.09 -27.86
N ILE A 527 5.99 -18.40 -26.94
CA ILE A 527 4.86 -19.31 -27.15
C ILE A 527 3.72 -18.53 -27.80
N SER A 528 3.14 -19.08 -28.88
CA SER A 528 1.99 -18.52 -29.57
C SER A 528 0.89 -19.56 -29.67
N THR A 529 -0.36 -19.14 -29.50
CA THR A 529 -1.57 -19.94 -29.69
C THR A 529 -2.35 -19.42 -30.89
N PRO A 530 -3.39 -20.09 -31.36
CA PRO A 530 -4.25 -19.60 -32.44
C PRO A 530 -4.89 -18.24 -32.13
N HIS A 531 -5.30 -17.99 -30.87
CA HIS A 531 -5.90 -16.73 -30.43
C HIS A 531 -4.86 -15.66 -30.07
N GLU A 532 -3.63 -16.07 -29.76
CA GLU A 532 -2.52 -15.18 -29.36
C GLU A 532 -1.31 -15.36 -30.31
N PRO A 533 -1.43 -14.90 -31.57
CA PRO A 533 -0.33 -15.00 -32.53
C PRO A 533 0.81 -14.04 -32.12
N LYS A 534 2.03 -14.41 -32.47
CA LYS A 534 3.19 -13.56 -32.31
C LYS A 534 3.21 -12.48 -33.40
N PHE A 535 2.74 -11.26 -33.06
CA PHE A 535 2.55 -10.17 -34.03
C PHE A 535 3.87 -9.70 -34.67
N SER A 536 5.00 -9.81 -33.95
CA SER A 536 6.32 -9.51 -34.51
C SER A 536 6.72 -10.34 -35.74
N LYS A 537 6.06 -11.50 -35.99
CA LYS A 537 6.28 -12.33 -37.16
C LYS A 537 5.55 -11.83 -38.43
N PHE A 538 4.71 -10.82 -38.31
CA PHE A 538 3.91 -10.27 -39.42
C PHE A 538 4.25 -8.79 -39.69
N PRO A 539 5.51 -8.47 -40.11
CA PRO A 539 5.94 -7.07 -40.31
C PRO A 539 5.16 -6.38 -41.46
N ASP A 540 4.63 -7.13 -42.42
CA ASP A 540 3.78 -6.62 -43.51
C ASP A 540 2.42 -6.07 -43.00
N GLN A 541 1.98 -6.50 -41.83
CA GLN A 541 0.70 -6.10 -41.23
C GLN A 541 0.86 -5.18 -40.04
N TRP A 542 1.95 -5.30 -39.30
CA TRP A 542 2.20 -4.63 -38.05
C TRP A 542 3.60 -4.00 -38.02
N GLU A 543 3.63 -2.70 -38.03
CA GLU A 543 4.82 -1.90 -37.87
C GLU A 543 5.09 -1.66 -36.37
N VAL A 544 6.30 -1.87 -35.93
CA VAL A 544 6.71 -1.61 -34.55
C VAL A 544 6.94 -0.11 -34.35
N ILE A 545 6.25 0.47 -33.37
CA ILE A 545 6.39 1.88 -32.98
C ILE A 545 7.34 2.04 -31.82
N GLU A 546 7.15 1.25 -30.76
CA GLU A 546 7.97 1.32 -29.54
C GLU A 546 8.07 -0.05 -28.87
N ARG A 547 9.18 -0.28 -28.16
CA ARG A 547 9.43 -1.49 -27.39
C ARG A 547 10.00 -1.15 -26.04
N GLN A 548 9.56 -1.86 -25.02
CA GLN A 548 10.12 -1.81 -23.66
C GLN A 548 10.44 -3.22 -23.17
N PRO A 549 11.57 -3.42 -22.48
CA PRO A 549 11.91 -4.74 -21.95
C PRO A 549 10.96 -5.11 -20.80
N PHE A 550 10.44 -6.32 -20.84
CA PHE A 550 9.62 -6.92 -19.78
C PHE A 550 10.20 -8.29 -19.42
N LEU A 551 10.26 -8.61 -18.13
CA LEU A 551 10.91 -9.84 -17.66
C LEU A 551 10.13 -11.07 -18.09
N ASP A 552 10.84 -12.04 -18.72
CA ASP A 552 10.31 -13.35 -19.04
C ASP A 552 10.43 -14.26 -17.81
N LYS A 553 9.31 -14.47 -17.15
CA LYS A 553 9.20 -15.26 -15.93
C LYS A 553 9.65 -16.73 -16.12
N GLU A 554 9.42 -17.31 -17.30
CA GLU A 554 9.65 -18.73 -17.55
C GLU A 554 11.12 -19.03 -17.85
N ARG A 555 11.79 -18.13 -18.56
CA ARG A 555 13.20 -18.28 -18.95
C ARG A 555 14.19 -17.64 -17.97
N SER A 556 13.69 -17.00 -16.91
CA SER A 556 14.52 -16.35 -15.92
C SER A 556 14.69 -17.20 -14.66
N ASP A 557 15.91 -17.19 -14.08
CA ASP A 557 16.17 -17.83 -12.80
C ASP A 557 15.30 -17.25 -11.68
N LYS A 558 14.81 -18.12 -10.80
CA LYS A 558 13.85 -17.76 -9.75
C LYS A 558 14.40 -16.75 -8.73
N VAL A 559 15.68 -16.85 -8.39
CA VAL A 559 16.31 -15.97 -7.40
C VAL A 559 16.63 -14.62 -8.02
N PHE A 560 17.24 -14.60 -9.21
CA PHE A 560 17.66 -13.35 -9.87
C PHE A 560 16.49 -12.55 -10.47
N ARG A 561 15.35 -13.18 -10.76
CA ARG A 561 14.13 -12.44 -11.09
C ARG A 561 13.45 -11.85 -9.86
N ALA A 562 13.68 -12.46 -8.68
CA ALA A 562 13.12 -11.96 -7.41
C ALA A 562 13.99 -10.86 -6.79
N PHE A 563 15.32 -10.94 -6.94
CA PHE A 563 16.28 -10.04 -6.33
C PHE A 563 17.29 -9.55 -7.39
N PHE A 564 17.32 -8.25 -7.62
CA PHE A 564 18.22 -7.63 -8.59
C PHE A 564 19.58 -7.37 -7.95
N ILE A 565 20.63 -7.98 -8.51
CA ILE A 565 22.02 -7.72 -8.14
C ILE A 565 22.69 -7.04 -9.34
N PRO A 566 23.16 -5.77 -9.19
CA PRO A 566 23.84 -5.06 -10.27
C PRO A 566 24.98 -5.90 -10.85
N TYR A 567 25.18 -5.83 -12.17
CA TYR A 567 26.20 -6.57 -12.95
C TYR A 567 26.06 -8.08 -12.98
N VAL A 568 25.22 -8.69 -12.12
CA VAL A 568 25.07 -10.15 -12.03
C VAL A 568 23.74 -10.61 -12.64
N SER A 569 22.63 -9.99 -12.24
CA SER A 569 21.28 -10.46 -12.59
C SER A 569 21.05 -10.55 -14.09
N HIS A 570 21.66 -9.66 -14.92
CA HIS A 570 21.48 -9.67 -16.37
C HIS A 570 21.95 -10.96 -17.04
N ASN A 571 22.85 -11.74 -16.40
CA ASN A 571 23.29 -13.03 -16.93
C ASN A 571 22.29 -14.18 -16.68
N TYR A 572 21.34 -13.98 -15.77
CA TYR A 572 20.42 -15.02 -15.30
C TYR A 572 18.95 -14.70 -15.54
N VAL A 573 18.65 -13.51 -16.05
CA VAL A 573 17.29 -13.09 -16.39
C VAL A 573 17.15 -12.86 -17.89
N SER A 574 16.02 -13.26 -18.43
CA SER A 574 15.65 -13.03 -19.83
C SER A 574 14.55 -11.99 -19.92
N TYR A 575 14.59 -11.19 -20.97
CA TYR A 575 13.56 -10.18 -21.24
C TYR A 575 12.90 -10.48 -22.60
N VAL A 576 11.62 -10.11 -22.68
CA VAL A 576 10.83 -10.07 -23.91
C VAL A 576 10.38 -8.63 -24.14
N ASN A 577 9.96 -8.33 -25.37
CA ASN A 577 9.53 -6.98 -25.69
C ASN A 577 8.03 -6.77 -25.40
N TYR A 578 7.72 -5.78 -24.59
CA TYR A 578 6.38 -5.21 -24.47
C TYR A 578 6.28 -4.14 -25.58
N THR A 579 5.39 -4.32 -26.55
CA THR A 579 5.51 -3.63 -27.84
C THR A 579 4.21 -2.94 -28.24
N ILE A 580 4.32 -1.71 -28.77
CA ILE A 580 3.24 -1.04 -29.50
C ILE A 580 3.44 -1.30 -30.98
N TYR A 581 2.43 -1.87 -31.61
CA TYR A 581 2.33 -2.10 -33.05
C TYR A 581 1.32 -1.12 -33.65
N LYS A 582 1.58 -0.69 -34.90
CA LYS A 582 0.66 0.07 -35.74
C LYS A 582 0.29 -0.77 -36.96
N THR A 583 -0.98 -0.77 -37.36
CA THR A 583 -1.43 -1.49 -38.56
C THR A 583 -0.93 -0.82 -39.83
N THR A 584 -0.37 -1.62 -40.75
CA THR A 584 0.06 -1.19 -42.11
C THR A 584 -1.03 -1.38 -43.18
N ARG A 585 -2.10 -2.11 -42.88
CA ARG A 585 -3.17 -2.50 -43.83
C ARG A 585 -3.88 -1.34 -44.51
N ARG A 586 -3.94 -0.15 -43.89
CA ARG A 586 -4.62 1.03 -44.43
C ARG A 586 -3.80 1.79 -45.49
N ASN A 587 -2.48 1.66 -45.52
CA ASN A 587 -1.65 2.31 -46.54
C ASN A 587 -1.78 1.67 -47.91
N LYS A 588 -2.12 0.35 -48.00
CA LYS A 588 -2.32 -0.37 -49.27
C LYS A 588 -3.63 -0.01 -49.98
N ARG A 589 -4.65 0.57 -49.29
CA ARG A 589 -5.92 1.00 -49.93
C ARG A 589 -5.88 2.39 -50.56
N LYS A 590 -4.81 3.17 -50.38
CA LYS A 590 -4.64 4.50 -51.00
C LYS A 590 -3.80 4.49 -52.27
N THR A 591 -3.34 3.33 -52.74
CA THR A 591 -2.53 3.14 -53.97
C THR A 591 -3.28 2.44 -55.10
N PHE A 592 -4.62 2.46 -55.08
CA PHE A 592 -5.44 2.04 -56.24
C PHE A 592 -6.47 3.12 -56.56
#